data_08dc17338f52a04dcee8782b522d6d7a
#
_entry.id   08dc17338f52a04dcee8782b522d6d7a
#
_cell.length_a   1.000
_cell.length_b   1.000
_cell.length_c   1.000
_cell.angle_alpha   90.00
_cell.angle_beta   90.00
_cell.angle_gamma   90.00
#
_symmetry.space_group_name_H-M   'P 1'
#
loop_
_entity.id
_entity.type
_entity.pdbx_description
1 polymer ?
#
loop_
_entity_poly.entity_id
_entity_poly.type
_entity_poly.pdbx_seq_one_letter_code
_entity_poly.pdbx_strand_id
1 'polypeptide(L)'
;MVKQIPIKHLACFSLLCSSVVSATERPNIIYIFTDQQTANAMSYAGNPDLHTPNLDRLAAAGVMFKNAYCTAPLSGPSRGAMFTGHYPDAVGLSVNGSIIPDSLQTKTLGTLVKSAGYDCAYGGKWHLPLLDVPDKEYGFDNIYQHSDDGLAEACIEYLSCEHKKPFFLVVSYDNPHNICEYARSQNLPYRNIDIPDMRDCPGLPANFAKNPYDADVIESEKRNNYNVYPTADFTPEDWRMYRYNYYRLVEKVDKEIGKIVDAIDKNSLWKNTVVIFSSDHGDGVGAHHWNQKSALYEEVINIPLIVTLPGKKNGGKVLPQLISNGIDLFASICEWTGAKMPESAAGKSFRKIVEEGNPQNPHQEYVITETRFDGSKTRGWVVRSKRYKYVLYDKGRYREQLFDMQHDRGEMRNLAMENTYGKELQKHRDILEKWMNTYNIRPSRTKLHDVPGKKIKNVQ
;
A
#
# COMPACT_ATOMS: atom_id res chain seq x y z
N MET A 1 -36.45 -0.80 -88.89
CA MET A 1 -36.83 0.07 -87.77
C MET A 1 -36.61 -0.67 -86.47
N VAL A 2 -35.48 -0.39 -85.77
CA VAL A 2 -35.17 -1.02 -84.53
C VAL A 2 -35.21 0.09 -83.47
N LYS A 3 -36.09 -0.04 -82.49
CA LYS A 3 -36.29 0.92 -81.41
C LYS A 3 -35.19 0.68 -80.33
N GLN A 4 -34.43 1.71 -80.05
CA GLN A 4 -33.51 1.74 -78.90
C GLN A 4 -34.28 1.98 -77.59
N ILE A 5 -33.92 1.19 -76.51
CA ILE A 5 -34.41 1.31 -75.15
C ILE A 5 -33.34 2.07 -74.36
N PRO A 6 -33.68 3.09 -73.56
CA PRO A 6 -32.70 3.84 -72.79
C PRO A 6 -32.32 3.09 -71.47
N ILE A 7 -31.05 3.01 -71.23
CA ILE A 7 -30.48 2.48 -70.01
C ILE A 7 -30.64 3.51 -68.86
N LYS A 8 -31.40 3.14 -67.81
CA LYS A 8 -31.52 3.93 -66.59
C LYS A 8 -30.26 3.66 -65.72
N HIS A 9 -29.50 4.71 -65.44
CA HIS A 9 -28.41 4.67 -64.46
C HIS A 9 -29.00 4.47 -63.08
N LEU A 10 -28.62 3.32 -62.43
CA LEU A 10 -28.90 3.05 -61.02
C LEU A 10 -27.73 3.65 -60.24
N ALA A 11 -27.97 4.76 -59.54
CA ALA A 11 -27.00 5.35 -58.63
C ALA A 11 -26.94 4.50 -57.35
N CYS A 12 -25.82 3.78 -57.15
CA CYS A 12 -25.54 3.07 -55.94
C CYS A 12 -25.09 4.08 -54.85
N PHE A 13 -26.02 4.42 -53.93
CA PHE A 13 -25.66 5.17 -52.71
C PHE A 13 -24.97 4.22 -51.75
N SER A 14 -23.64 4.28 -51.69
CA SER A 14 -22.86 3.65 -50.64
C SER A 14 -23.08 4.42 -49.34
N LEU A 15 -23.90 3.90 -48.43
CA LEU A 15 -23.92 4.35 -47.04
C LEU A 15 -22.58 3.96 -46.41
N LEU A 16 -21.67 4.94 -46.27
CA LEU A 16 -20.55 4.89 -45.39
C LEU A 16 -21.08 4.91 -43.93
N CYS A 17 -21.32 3.73 -43.36
CA CYS A 17 -21.43 3.58 -41.92
C CYS A 17 -20.06 3.92 -41.33
N SER A 18 -19.87 5.18 -40.96
CA SER A 18 -18.81 5.59 -40.05
C SER A 18 -19.09 4.90 -38.73
N SER A 19 -18.42 3.78 -38.45
CA SER A 19 -18.34 3.23 -37.12
C SER A 19 -17.66 4.29 -36.26
N VAL A 20 -18.44 5.06 -35.52
CA VAL A 20 -17.99 5.87 -34.43
C VAL A 20 -17.43 4.84 -33.44
N VAL A 21 -16.11 4.64 -33.48
CA VAL A 21 -15.39 4.00 -32.37
C VAL A 21 -15.64 4.92 -31.18
N SER A 22 -16.60 4.54 -30.34
CA SER A 22 -16.83 5.18 -29.06
C SER A 22 -15.48 5.13 -28.33
N ALA A 23 -14.82 6.26 -28.23
CA ALA A 23 -13.68 6.40 -27.32
C ALA A 23 -14.21 5.91 -25.97
N THR A 24 -13.69 4.80 -25.48
CA THR A 24 -14.08 4.28 -24.17
C THR A 24 -13.87 5.43 -23.19
N GLU A 25 -14.97 5.89 -22.60
CA GLU A 25 -14.95 6.98 -21.64
C GLU A 25 -13.98 6.61 -20.54
N ARG A 26 -12.96 7.46 -20.31
CA ARG A 26 -11.95 7.22 -19.27
C ARG A 26 -12.65 7.19 -17.91
N PRO A 27 -12.39 6.19 -17.05
CA PRO A 27 -13.10 6.03 -15.79
C PRO A 27 -12.76 7.13 -14.80
N ASN A 28 -13.68 7.47 -13.93
CA ASN A 28 -13.35 8.15 -12.68
C ASN A 28 -12.50 7.23 -11.82
N ILE A 29 -11.64 7.81 -10.99
CA ILE A 29 -10.83 7.08 -10.03
C ILE A 29 -11.13 7.59 -8.64
N ILE A 30 -11.46 6.69 -7.71
CA ILE A 30 -11.55 6.97 -6.28
C ILE A 30 -10.48 6.12 -5.60
N TYR A 31 -9.49 6.77 -4.98
CA TYR A 31 -8.42 6.11 -4.25
C TYR A 31 -8.57 6.41 -2.76
N ILE A 32 -9.02 5.42 -2.00
CA ILE A 32 -9.21 5.48 -0.56
C ILE A 32 -8.05 4.72 0.08
N PHE A 33 -7.38 5.31 1.05
CA PHE A 33 -6.38 4.59 1.82
C PHE A 33 -6.31 5.06 3.28
N THR A 34 -5.84 4.15 4.12
CA THR A 34 -5.66 4.33 5.56
C THR A 34 -4.19 4.55 5.88
N ASP A 35 -3.89 5.09 7.06
CA ASP A 35 -2.54 5.14 7.63
C ASP A 35 -2.37 3.99 8.64
N GLN A 36 -1.35 3.15 8.41
CA GLN A 36 -0.93 2.12 9.37
C GLN A 36 -1.85 0.88 9.46
N GLN A 37 -2.62 0.55 8.40
CA GLN A 37 -3.46 -0.64 8.39
C GLN A 37 -2.75 -1.85 7.78
N THR A 38 -2.56 -2.91 8.58
CA THR A 38 -2.04 -4.21 8.10
C THR A 38 -3.08 -4.96 7.27
N ALA A 39 -2.62 -5.77 6.32
CA ALA A 39 -3.48 -6.56 5.42
C ALA A 39 -4.48 -7.47 6.15
N ASN A 40 -4.11 -8.00 7.32
CA ASN A 40 -4.97 -8.87 8.12
C ASN A 40 -6.04 -8.12 8.91
N ALA A 41 -6.03 -6.80 8.94
CA ALA A 41 -7.03 -6.02 9.67
C ALA A 41 -8.29 -5.78 8.81
N MET A 42 -8.88 -6.87 8.32
CA MET A 42 -10.17 -6.92 7.62
C MET A 42 -10.84 -8.26 7.87
N SER A 43 -12.17 -8.28 8.06
CA SER A 43 -12.94 -9.53 8.19
C SER A 43 -12.88 -10.37 6.91
N TYR A 44 -12.86 -9.76 5.72
CA TYR A 44 -12.68 -10.47 4.43
C TYR A 44 -11.32 -11.18 4.31
N ALA A 45 -10.31 -10.72 5.02
CA ALA A 45 -9.00 -11.39 5.10
C ALA A 45 -9.01 -12.61 6.02
N GLY A 46 -10.14 -12.89 6.69
CA GLY A 46 -10.33 -14.03 7.60
C GLY A 46 -10.00 -13.72 9.06
N ASN A 47 -9.86 -12.46 9.45
CA ASN A 47 -9.64 -12.07 10.83
C ASN A 47 -10.97 -12.06 11.60
N PRO A 48 -11.14 -12.92 12.64
CA PRO A 48 -12.38 -13.01 13.41
C PRO A 48 -12.53 -11.92 14.49
N ASP A 49 -11.47 -11.14 14.76
CA ASP A 49 -11.38 -10.22 15.88
C ASP A 49 -11.95 -8.82 15.57
N LEU A 50 -12.41 -8.59 14.32
CA LEU A 50 -13.01 -7.33 13.90
C LEU A 50 -14.09 -7.54 12.82
N HIS A 51 -14.93 -6.50 12.65
CA HIS A 51 -15.98 -6.43 11.64
C HIS A 51 -15.79 -5.24 10.71
N THR A 52 -15.49 -5.52 9.44
CA THR A 52 -15.29 -4.50 8.40
C THR A 52 -16.26 -4.72 7.23
N PRO A 53 -17.59 -4.63 7.47
CA PRO A 53 -18.59 -5.02 6.45
C PRO A 53 -18.51 -4.17 5.19
N ASN A 54 -18.01 -2.95 5.25
CA ASN A 54 -17.92 -2.06 4.10
C ASN A 54 -16.68 -2.35 3.25
N LEU A 55 -15.54 -2.67 3.87
CA LEU A 55 -14.38 -3.21 3.18
C LEU A 55 -14.70 -4.58 2.58
N ASP A 56 -15.49 -5.41 3.26
CA ASP A 56 -15.98 -6.69 2.75
C ASP A 56 -16.86 -6.49 1.51
N ARG A 57 -17.73 -5.46 1.48
CA ARG A 57 -18.51 -5.08 0.28
C ARG A 57 -17.59 -4.71 -0.88
N LEU A 58 -16.54 -3.94 -0.64
CA LEU A 58 -15.55 -3.57 -1.67
C LEU A 58 -14.80 -4.81 -2.17
N ALA A 59 -14.35 -5.70 -1.29
CA ALA A 59 -13.64 -6.93 -1.65
C ALA A 59 -14.54 -7.89 -2.43
N ALA A 60 -15.80 -8.04 -2.01
CA ALA A 60 -16.79 -8.86 -2.72
C ALA A 60 -17.15 -8.28 -4.11
N ALA A 61 -17.11 -6.97 -4.28
CA ALA A 61 -17.36 -6.28 -5.54
C ALA A 61 -16.11 -6.13 -6.42
N GLY A 62 -14.91 -6.34 -5.87
CA GLY A 62 -13.63 -6.08 -6.49
C GLY A 62 -12.70 -7.28 -6.51
N VAL A 63 -11.47 -7.00 -6.88
CA VAL A 63 -10.32 -7.92 -6.85
C VAL A 63 -9.45 -7.54 -5.65
N MET A 64 -9.20 -8.48 -4.75
CA MET A 64 -8.26 -8.31 -3.64
C MET A 64 -6.92 -8.95 -3.96
N PHE A 65 -5.82 -8.24 -3.72
CA PHE A 65 -4.47 -8.78 -3.81
C PHE A 65 -3.99 -9.25 -2.44
N LYS A 66 -3.62 -10.54 -2.35
CA LYS A 66 -3.14 -11.14 -1.09
C LYS A 66 -1.73 -10.68 -0.72
N ASN A 67 -0.92 -10.31 -1.70
CA ASN A 67 0.50 -10.02 -1.55
C ASN A 67 0.81 -8.59 -2.06
N ALA A 68 0.15 -7.60 -1.49
CA ALA A 68 0.46 -6.20 -1.71
C ALA A 68 1.39 -5.68 -0.60
N TYR A 69 2.46 -4.99 -0.97
CA TYR A 69 3.50 -4.53 -0.06
C TYR A 69 3.74 -3.04 -0.22
N CYS A 70 3.91 -2.33 0.88
CA CYS A 70 4.35 -0.95 0.83
C CYS A 70 5.83 -0.87 0.37
N THR A 71 6.20 0.25 -0.26
CA THR A 71 7.60 0.51 -0.65
C THR A 71 8.48 0.85 0.54
N ALA A 72 7.89 1.45 1.58
CA ALA A 72 8.56 1.71 2.85
C ALA A 72 7.52 1.71 3.99
N PRO A 73 7.82 1.10 5.14
CA PRO A 73 6.88 1.04 6.27
C PRO A 73 6.97 2.30 7.16
N LEU A 74 6.83 3.47 6.55
CA LEU A 74 6.81 4.78 7.20
C LEU A 74 6.01 5.77 6.33
N SER A 75 5.10 6.53 6.93
CA SER A 75 4.09 7.31 6.20
C SER A 75 4.67 8.24 5.14
N GLY A 76 5.63 9.12 5.49
CA GLY A 76 6.25 10.04 4.53
C GLY A 76 6.91 9.33 3.33
N PRO A 77 7.84 8.38 3.54
CA PRO A 77 8.45 7.61 2.47
C PRO A 77 7.46 6.82 1.62
N SER A 78 6.49 6.12 2.24
CA SER A 78 5.48 5.38 1.51
C SER A 78 4.62 6.27 0.63
N ARG A 79 4.09 7.36 1.19
CA ARG A 79 3.30 8.35 0.45
C ARG A 79 4.15 9.03 -0.63
N GLY A 80 5.44 9.28 -0.37
CA GLY A 80 6.38 9.74 -1.38
C GLY A 80 6.41 8.81 -2.59
N ALA A 81 6.51 7.50 -2.39
CA ALA A 81 6.45 6.53 -3.48
C ALA A 81 5.09 6.49 -4.17
N MET A 82 3.98 6.55 -3.41
CA MET A 82 2.61 6.54 -3.95
C MET A 82 2.34 7.72 -4.88
N PHE A 83 2.91 8.89 -4.59
CA PHE A 83 2.65 10.11 -5.37
C PHE A 83 3.74 10.48 -6.37
N THR A 84 4.91 9.82 -6.35
CA THR A 84 5.99 10.05 -7.32
C THR A 84 6.31 8.86 -8.23
N GLY A 85 5.89 7.65 -7.86
CA GLY A 85 6.21 6.41 -8.58
C GLY A 85 7.67 5.97 -8.44
N HIS A 86 8.39 6.46 -7.42
CA HIS A 86 9.82 6.16 -7.20
C HIS A 86 10.04 5.45 -5.87
N TYR A 87 11.09 4.63 -5.80
CA TYR A 87 11.56 4.12 -4.52
C TYR A 87 12.09 5.28 -3.66
N PRO A 88 11.71 5.35 -2.37
CA PRO A 88 12.05 6.47 -1.50
C PRO A 88 13.55 6.78 -1.41
N ASP A 89 14.40 5.78 -1.22
CA ASP A 89 15.85 5.97 -1.14
C ASP A 89 16.46 6.51 -2.45
N ALA A 90 15.89 6.15 -3.60
CA ALA A 90 16.38 6.59 -4.91
C ALA A 90 16.19 8.09 -5.15
N VAL A 91 15.23 8.70 -4.47
CA VAL A 91 14.86 10.12 -4.65
C VAL A 91 14.96 10.94 -3.35
N GLY A 92 15.58 10.38 -2.31
CA GLY A 92 15.84 11.10 -1.06
C GLY A 92 14.64 11.27 -0.12
N LEU A 93 13.57 10.48 -0.30
CA LEU A 93 12.35 10.52 0.51
C LEU A 93 12.35 9.47 1.63
N SER A 94 13.49 9.19 2.26
CA SER A 94 13.70 8.04 3.15
C SER A 94 13.20 8.20 4.58
N VAL A 95 12.77 9.40 4.98
CA VAL A 95 12.29 9.72 6.35
C VAL A 95 11.10 10.67 6.31
N ASN A 96 10.33 10.73 7.40
CA ASN A 96 9.28 11.73 7.54
C ASN A 96 9.88 13.14 7.46
N GLY A 97 9.16 14.05 6.82
CA GLY A 97 9.64 15.43 6.59
C GLY A 97 10.55 15.59 5.38
N SER A 98 10.87 14.50 4.66
CA SER A 98 11.56 14.62 3.37
C SER A 98 10.71 15.38 2.37
N ILE A 99 11.35 16.28 1.61
CA ILE A 99 10.69 17.12 0.60
C ILE A 99 10.78 16.43 -0.76
N ILE A 100 9.66 16.42 -1.49
CA ILE A 100 9.66 15.93 -2.89
C ILE A 100 10.63 16.80 -3.69
N PRO A 101 11.64 16.22 -4.36
CA PRO A 101 12.60 16.97 -5.16
C PRO A 101 11.93 17.81 -6.23
N ASP A 102 12.42 19.02 -6.50
CA ASP A 102 11.87 19.94 -7.51
C ASP A 102 11.70 19.28 -8.88
N SER A 103 12.62 18.41 -9.25
CA SER A 103 12.55 17.64 -10.50
C SER A 103 11.36 16.68 -10.60
N LEU A 104 10.71 16.37 -9.48
CA LEU A 104 9.54 15.49 -9.38
C LEU A 104 8.24 16.23 -9.03
N GLN A 105 8.27 17.48 -8.59
CA GLN A 105 7.08 18.23 -8.19
C GLN A 105 6.03 18.32 -9.30
N THR A 106 6.47 18.60 -10.55
CA THR A 106 5.57 18.62 -11.72
C THR A 106 5.25 17.25 -12.29
N LYS A 107 5.75 16.17 -11.68
CA LYS A 107 5.57 14.78 -12.10
C LYS A 107 4.91 13.93 -11.01
N THR A 108 4.24 14.56 -10.06
CA THR A 108 3.45 13.84 -9.07
C THR A 108 2.17 13.27 -9.69
N LEU A 109 1.60 12.27 -9.05
CA LEU A 109 0.40 11.61 -9.56
C LEU A 109 -0.73 12.60 -9.85
N GLY A 110 -0.96 13.57 -8.95
CA GLY A 110 -2.00 14.58 -9.15
C GLY A 110 -1.72 15.47 -10.36
N THR A 111 -0.48 15.96 -10.54
CA THR A 111 -0.12 16.81 -11.69
C THR A 111 -0.23 16.05 -13.01
N LEU A 112 0.17 14.79 -13.06
CA LEU A 112 0.08 13.95 -14.26
C LEU A 112 -1.36 13.64 -14.65
N VAL A 113 -2.20 13.26 -13.68
CA VAL A 113 -3.61 12.95 -13.91
C VAL A 113 -4.39 14.21 -14.27
N LYS A 114 -4.11 15.35 -13.63
CA LYS A 114 -4.67 16.66 -14.00
C LYS A 114 -4.31 17.05 -15.44
N SER A 115 -3.06 16.83 -15.84
CA SER A 115 -2.58 17.07 -17.20
C SER A 115 -3.24 16.15 -18.24
N ALA A 116 -3.70 14.97 -17.82
CA ALA A 116 -4.50 14.07 -18.64
C ALA A 116 -5.96 14.51 -18.76
N GLY A 117 -6.35 15.65 -18.17
CA GLY A 117 -7.68 16.25 -18.30
C GLY A 117 -8.69 15.83 -17.24
N TYR A 118 -8.24 15.36 -16.09
CA TYR A 118 -9.07 15.04 -14.92
C TYR A 118 -9.23 16.25 -14.00
N ASP A 119 -10.35 16.30 -13.29
CA ASP A 119 -10.47 17.09 -12.08
C ASP A 119 -9.93 16.27 -10.91
N CYS A 120 -8.92 16.80 -10.20
CA CYS A 120 -8.22 16.06 -9.14
C CYS A 120 -8.53 16.68 -7.78
N ALA A 121 -9.10 15.89 -6.87
CA ALA A 121 -9.47 16.30 -5.52
C ALA A 121 -8.77 15.45 -4.46
N TYR A 122 -8.46 16.05 -3.31
CA TYR A 122 -7.83 15.39 -2.17
C TYR A 122 -8.54 15.77 -0.87
N GLY A 123 -8.83 14.78 -0.03
CA GLY A 123 -9.32 14.98 1.33
C GLY A 123 -8.55 14.14 2.32
N GLY A 124 -8.29 14.70 3.51
CA GLY A 124 -7.62 14.04 4.61
C GLY A 124 -6.10 14.23 4.66
N LYS A 125 -5.39 13.32 5.35
CA LYS A 125 -3.97 13.40 5.67
C LYS A 125 -3.07 13.37 4.43
N TRP A 126 -2.25 14.40 4.24
CA TRP A 126 -1.23 14.46 3.18
C TRP A 126 0.14 13.95 3.64
N HIS A 127 0.72 14.58 4.65
CA HIS A 127 1.98 14.21 5.31
C HIS A 127 3.23 14.25 4.41
N LEU A 128 3.22 15.07 3.35
CA LEU A 128 4.36 15.33 2.47
C LEU A 128 4.51 16.85 2.20
N PRO A 129 5.58 17.50 2.67
CA PRO A 129 6.66 17.06 3.58
C PRO A 129 6.35 17.26 5.08
N LEU A 130 5.27 16.86 5.62
CA LEU A 130 4.61 17.10 6.92
C LEU A 130 3.53 18.20 6.85
N LEU A 131 3.07 18.51 5.65
CA LEU A 131 1.91 19.37 5.47
C LEU A 131 0.63 18.58 5.79
N ASP A 132 -0.37 19.26 6.31
CA ASP A 132 -1.68 18.66 6.59
C ASP A 132 -2.45 18.34 5.31
N VAL A 133 -2.31 19.17 4.30
CA VAL A 133 -2.94 19.06 2.98
C VAL A 133 -1.94 19.29 1.86
N PRO A 134 -2.15 18.73 0.65
CA PRO A 134 -1.27 18.99 -0.47
C PRO A 134 -1.33 20.45 -0.93
N ASP A 135 -0.19 21.01 -1.28
CA ASP A 135 -0.15 22.26 -2.02
C ASP A 135 -0.74 22.08 -3.43
N LYS A 136 -1.32 23.13 -3.99
CA LYS A 136 -1.90 23.12 -5.36
C LYS A 136 -0.90 22.68 -6.43
N GLU A 137 0.39 22.89 -6.18
CA GLU A 137 1.49 22.47 -7.07
C GLU A 137 1.55 20.97 -7.27
N TYR A 138 1.04 20.17 -6.31
CA TYR A 138 0.93 18.71 -6.45
C TYR A 138 -0.28 18.25 -7.28
N GLY A 139 -1.06 19.20 -7.83
CA GLY A 139 -2.12 18.94 -8.80
C GLY A 139 -3.49 18.66 -8.21
N PHE A 140 -3.68 18.75 -6.90
CA PHE A 140 -4.95 18.50 -6.23
C PHE A 140 -5.64 19.79 -5.77
N ASP A 141 -6.97 19.77 -5.81
CA ASP A 141 -7.82 20.72 -5.11
C ASP A 141 -8.22 20.10 -3.76
N ASN A 142 -7.93 20.79 -2.65
CA ASN A 142 -8.23 20.27 -1.32
C ASN A 142 -9.72 20.41 -1.00
N ILE A 143 -10.40 19.30 -0.72
CA ILE A 143 -11.81 19.27 -0.34
C ILE A 143 -12.00 19.14 1.17
N TYR A 144 -11.00 18.62 1.89
CA TYR A 144 -11.06 18.49 3.35
C TYR A 144 -9.66 18.47 3.98
N GLN A 145 -9.59 18.96 5.23
CA GLN A 145 -8.35 19.01 6.01
C GLN A 145 -7.93 17.64 6.57
N HIS A 146 -6.79 17.59 7.24
CA HIS A 146 -6.28 16.41 7.96
C HIS A 146 -7.17 16.12 9.19
N SER A 147 -8.24 15.39 8.97
CA SER A 147 -9.13 14.86 10.00
C SER A 147 -9.96 13.72 9.40
N ASP A 148 -10.22 12.67 10.17
CA ASP A 148 -11.14 11.61 9.75
C ASP A 148 -12.62 12.03 9.96
N ASP A 149 -12.88 12.84 11.02
CA ASP A 149 -14.23 13.33 11.30
C ASP A 149 -14.65 14.38 10.26
N GLY A 150 -15.72 14.11 9.51
CA GLY A 150 -16.23 14.97 8.45
C GLY A 150 -15.62 14.72 7.06
N LEU A 151 -14.60 13.87 6.94
CA LEU A 151 -13.98 13.56 5.64
C LEU A 151 -14.94 12.82 4.71
N ALA A 152 -15.71 11.86 5.22
CA ALA A 152 -16.69 11.15 4.42
C ALA A 152 -17.77 12.10 3.88
N GLU A 153 -18.26 13.03 4.71
CA GLU A 153 -19.27 14.03 4.34
C GLU A 153 -18.76 14.94 3.22
N ALA A 154 -17.52 15.42 3.31
CA ALA A 154 -16.89 16.22 2.24
C ALA A 154 -16.75 15.43 0.93
N CYS A 155 -16.40 14.15 1.02
CA CYS A 155 -16.35 13.27 -0.14
C CYS A 155 -17.73 13.03 -0.76
N ILE A 156 -18.77 12.87 0.06
CA ILE A 156 -20.15 12.72 -0.39
C ILE A 156 -20.64 13.97 -1.13
N GLU A 157 -20.34 15.15 -0.59
CA GLU A 157 -20.64 16.42 -1.25
C GLU A 157 -19.97 16.47 -2.62
N TYR A 158 -18.67 16.20 -2.70
CA TYR A 158 -17.91 16.16 -3.95
C TYR A 158 -18.50 15.17 -4.95
N LEU A 159 -18.79 13.93 -4.54
CA LEU A 159 -19.35 12.88 -5.41
C LEU A 159 -20.78 13.16 -5.87
N SER A 160 -21.51 14.05 -5.17
CA SER A 160 -22.88 14.43 -5.52
C SER A 160 -22.95 15.63 -6.48
N CYS A 161 -21.82 16.27 -6.77
CA CYS A 161 -21.75 17.34 -7.76
C CYS A 161 -21.77 16.79 -9.18
N GLU A 162 -22.21 17.62 -10.15
CA GLU A 162 -22.06 17.32 -11.57
C GLU A 162 -20.59 17.53 -12.00
N HIS A 163 -19.98 16.50 -12.58
CA HIS A 163 -18.62 16.54 -13.10
C HIS A 163 -18.62 16.59 -14.62
N LYS A 164 -18.10 17.67 -15.20
CA LYS A 164 -17.96 17.83 -16.68
C LYS A 164 -16.79 17.05 -17.27
N LYS A 165 -15.88 16.60 -16.42
CA LYS A 165 -14.69 15.81 -16.75
C LYS A 165 -14.64 14.58 -15.87
N PRO A 166 -13.91 13.53 -16.24
CA PRO A 166 -13.61 12.47 -15.31
C PRO A 166 -12.82 13.03 -14.10
N PHE A 167 -13.04 12.46 -12.93
CA PHE A 167 -12.38 12.92 -11.71
C PHE A 167 -11.45 11.87 -11.12
N PHE A 168 -10.44 12.35 -10.39
CA PHE A 168 -9.56 11.57 -9.53
C PHE A 168 -9.69 12.10 -8.11
N LEU A 169 -10.39 11.35 -7.26
CA LEU A 169 -10.59 11.65 -5.85
C LEU A 169 -9.67 10.79 -5.00
N VAL A 170 -8.84 11.42 -4.19
CA VAL A 170 -8.02 10.76 -3.16
C VAL A 170 -8.64 11.02 -1.79
N VAL A 171 -8.84 9.95 -1.02
CA VAL A 171 -9.40 9.98 0.34
C VAL A 171 -8.40 9.31 1.28
N SER A 172 -7.77 10.08 2.14
CA SER A 172 -6.68 9.63 3.02
C SER A 172 -7.07 9.73 4.49
N TYR A 173 -7.44 8.59 5.08
CA TYR A 173 -7.75 8.49 6.49
C TYR A 173 -6.48 8.43 7.35
N ASP A 174 -6.52 9.04 8.54
CA ASP A 174 -5.42 8.94 9.52
C ASP A 174 -5.50 7.64 10.33
N ASN A 175 -6.71 7.14 10.66
CA ASN A 175 -6.83 5.88 11.37
C ASN A 175 -6.50 4.65 10.48
N PRO A 176 -5.98 3.58 11.12
CA PRO A 176 -5.79 3.31 12.56
C PRO A 176 -4.52 3.89 13.20
N HIS A 177 -3.82 4.85 12.60
CA HIS A 177 -2.60 5.48 13.13
C HIS A 177 -2.75 6.00 14.58
N ASN A 178 -3.95 6.38 15.01
CA ASN A 178 -4.19 6.83 16.39
C ASN A 178 -3.98 5.73 17.47
N ILE A 179 -3.68 4.50 17.08
CA ILE A 179 -3.14 3.49 18.01
C ILE A 179 -1.83 3.96 18.67
N CYS A 180 -1.14 4.92 18.04
CA CYS A 180 0.04 5.59 18.59
C CYS A 180 -0.25 6.31 19.90
N GLU A 181 -1.38 7.00 20.00
CA GLU A 181 -1.81 7.71 21.22
C GLU A 181 -2.10 6.70 22.33
N TYR A 182 -2.77 5.59 22.01
CA TYR A 182 -2.98 4.51 22.99
C TYR A 182 -1.63 3.98 23.52
N ALA A 183 -0.68 3.67 22.63
CA ALA A 183 0.64 3.19 23.01
C ALA A 183 1.47 4.20 23.83
N ARG A 184 1.13 5.50 23.77
CA ARG A 184 1.69 6.58 24.57
C ARG A 184 0.95 6.82 25.87
N SER A 185 -0.08 6.04 26.17
CA SER A 185 -1.00 6.28 27.30
C SER A 185 -1.72 7.63 27.22
N GLN A 186 -2.00 8.07 26.00
CA GLN A 186 -2.75 9.30 25.69
C GLN A 186 -4.19 8.98 25.31
N ASN A 187 -5.08 9.97 25.49
CA ASN A 187 -6.46 9.85 25.02
C ASN A 187 -6.51 9.78 23.51
N LEU A 188 -7.38 8.92 22.98
CA LEU A 188 -7.65 8.87 21.54
C LEU A 188 -8.37 10.16 21.08
N PRO A 189 -8.00 10.76 19.95
CA PRO A 189 -8.56 12.03 19.46
C PRO A 189 -10.09 12.00 19.30
N TYR A 190 -10.66 10.85 18.98
CA TYR A 190 -12.08 10.67 18.66
C TYR A 190 -12.89 10.01 19.77
N ARG A 191 -12.53 10.23 21.03
CA ARG A 191 -13.00 9.59 22.26
C ARG A 191 -12.34 8.23 22.49
N ASN A 192 -12.25 7.86 23.76
CA ASN A 192 -11.74 6.56 24.15
C ASN A 192 -12.70 5.47 23.63
N ILE A 193 -12.11 4.37 23.22
CA ILE A 193 -12.81 3.14 22.92
C ILE A 193 -13.27 2.55 24.28
N ASP A 194 -14.49 2.04 24.33
CA ASP A 194 -15.01 1.39 25.55
C ASP A 194 -14.06 0.26 25.96
N ILE A 195 -13.77 0.20 27.24
CA ILE A 195 -12.92 -0.86 27.81
C ILE A 195 -13.71 -2.16 27.77
N PRO A 196 -13.31 -3.16 26.99
CA PRO A 196 -14.02 -4.41 26.88
C PRO A 196 -13.77 -5.29 28.12
N ASP A 197 -14.60 -6.33 28.28
CA ASP A 197 -14.18 -7.48 29.08
C ASP A 197 -12.94 -8.10 28.43
N MET A 198 -11.94 -8.50 29.21
CA MET A 198 -10.72 -9.11 28.67
C MET A 198 -11.00 -10.39 27.86
N ARG A 199 -12.15 -11.03 28.07
CA ARG A 199 -12.64 -12.17 27.29
C ARG A 199 -12.94 -11.81 25.84
N ASP A 200 -13.33 -10.55 25.59
CA ASP A 200 -13.68 -10.04 24.26
C ASP A 200 -12.46 -9.49 23.52
N CYS A 201 -11.32 -9.40 24.19
CA CYS A 201 -10.07 -8.98 23.54
C CYS A 201 -9.49 -10.09 22.67
N PRO A 202 -8.91 -9.74 21.50
CA PRO A 202 -8.17 -10.67 20.66
C PRO A 202 -7.11 -11.45 21.44
N GLY A 203 -6.82 -12.69 21.03
CA GLY A 203 -5.66 -13.42 21.54
C GLY A 203 -4.35 -12.75 21.11
N LEU A 204 -3.24 -13.15 21.73
CA LEU A 204 -1.91 -12.79 21.23
C LEU A 204 -1.69 -13.41 19.85
N PRO A 205 -0.93 -12.75 18.95
CA PRO A 205 -0.63 -13.32 17.65
C PRO A 205 0.23 -14.58 17.78
N ALA A 206 0.11 -15.53 16.86
CA ALA A 206 0.85 -16.79 16.92
C ALA A 206 2.38 -16.60 16.92
N ASN A 207 2.85 -15.50 16.32
CA ASN A 207 4.24 -15.06 16.29
C ASN A 207 4.53 -13.94 17.31
N PHE A 208 3.85 -13.95 18.45
CA PHE A 208 4.12 -12.99 19.53
C PHE A 208 5.53 -13.13 20.08
N ALA A 209 6.05 -14.36 20.16
CA ALA A 209 7.42 -14.62 20.60
C ALA A 209 8.46 -14.01 19.64
N LYS A 210 9.65 -13.71 20.18
CA LYS A 210 10.77 -13.24 19.36
C LYS A 210 11.36 -14.38 18.55
N ASN A 211 11.76 -14.09 17.29
CA ASN A 211 12.59 -15.01 16.53
C ASN A 211 13.97 -15.14 17.22
N PRO A 212 14.47 -16.35 17.50
CA PRO A 212 15.78 -16.56 18.18
C PRO A 212 16.97 -15.93 17.44
N TYR A 213 16.87 -15.77 16.12
CA TYR A 213 17.91 -15.17 15.26
C TYR A 213 17.42 -13.90 14.60
N ASP A 214 16.68 -13.09 15.35
CA ASP A 214 16.26 -11.77 14.89
C ASP A 214 17.46 -10.81 14.82
N ALA A 215 17.35 -9.80 13.97
CA ALA A 215 18.43 -8.85 13.79
C ALA A 215 18.62 -7.98 15.04
N ASP A 216 19.88 -7.83 15.50
CA ASP A 216 20.22 -7.01 16.69
C ASP A 216 19.65 -5.59 16.62
N VAL A 217 19.54 -5.03 15.42
CA VAL A 217 19.00 -3.69 15.20
C VAL A 217 17.56 -3.59 15.71
N ILE A 218 16.76 -4.63 15.57
CA ILE A 218 15.36 -4.63 16.03
C ILE A 218 15.30 -4.45 17.55
N GLU A 219 16.14 -5.15 18.31
CA GLU A 219 16.19 -4.97 19.77
C GLU A 219 16.69 -3.58 20.18
N SER A 220 17.59 -3.00 19.40
CA SER A 220 18.02 -1.61 19.60
C SER A 220 16.90 -0.63 19.35
N GLU A 221 16.16 -0.82 18.26
CA GLU A 221 15.03 0.05 17.89
C GLU A 221 13.86 -0.11 18.87
N LYS A 222 13.59 -1.30 19.41
CA LYS A 222 12.61 -1.47 20.50
C LYS A 222 12.95 -0.59 21.69
N ARG A 223 14.22 -0.64 22.15
CA ARG A 223 14.66 0.20 23.27
C ARG A 223 14.53 1.69 22.98
N ASN A 224 14.84 2.11 21.76
CA ASN A 224 14.65 3.49 21.33
C ASN A 224 13.16 3.87 21.32
N ASN A 225 12.31 2.96 20.85
CA ASN A 225 10.85 3.15 20.80
C ASN A 225 10.23 3.29 22.19
N TYR A 226 10.73 2.65 23.22
CA TYR A 226 10.16 2.73 24.56
C TYR A 226 10.15 4.16 25.15
N ASN A 227 11.03 5.03 24.66
CA ASN A 227 11.01 6.44 25.02
C ASN A 227 9.81 7.21 24.43
N VAL A 228 9.26 6.72 23.32
CA VAL A 228 8.12 7.33 22.63
C VAL A 228 6.83 6.56 22.90
N TYR A 229 6.95 5.24 22.98
CA TYR A 229 5.85 4.29 23.20
C TYR A 229 6.23 3.37 24.35
N PRO A 230 5.82 3.66 25.60
CA PRO A 230 6.25 2.92 26.79
C PRO A 230 5.61 1.53 26.89
N THR A 231 5.88 0.67 25.91
CA THR A 231 5.36 -0.71 25.83
C THR A 231 6.34 -1.75 26.39
N ALA A 232 7.43 -1.30 27.03
CA ALA A 232 8.44 -2.21 27.59
C ALA A 232 7.87 -3.15 28.66
N ASP A 233 6.97 -2.62 29.47
CA ASP A 233 6.36 -3.32 30.60
C ASP A 233 4.95 -3.87 30.26
N PHE A 234 4.56 -3.86 28.99
CA PHE A 234 3.26 -4.41 28.58
C PHE A 234 3.18 -5.89 28.92
N THR A 235 2.16 -6.23 29.71
CA THR A 235 1.76 -7.61 29.99
C THR A 235 1.10 -8.24 28.75
N PRO A 236 0.89 -9.55 28.73
CA PRO A 236 0.10 -10.20 27.69
C PRO A 236 -1.31 -9.57 27.52
N GLU A 237 -1.93 -9.14 28.64
CA GLU A 237 -3.21 -8.47 28.67
C GLU A 237 -3.17 -7.09 28.01
N ASP A 238 -2.09 -6.32 28.25
CA ASP A 238 -1.88 -5.00 27.62
C ASP A 238 -1.72 -5.13 26.12
N TRP A 239 -1.00 -6.16 25.65
CA TRP A 239 -0.87 -6.45 24.21
C TRP A 239 -2.20 -6.88 23.59
N ARG A 240 -3.03 -7.65 24.29
CA ARG A 240 -4.38 -8.00 23.82
C ARG A 240 -5.26 -6.76 23.73
N MET A 241 -5.18 -5.86 24.71
CA MET A 241 -5.88 -4.57 24.69
C MET A 241 -5.39 -3.66 23.57
N TYR A 242 -4.07 -3.61 23.30
CA TYR A 242 -3.50 -2.89 22.16
C TYR A 242 -4.14 -3.37 20.84
N ARG A 243 -4.19 -4.69 20.63
CA ARG A 243 -4.80 -5.31 19.44
C ARG A 243 -6.29 -4.98 19.33
N TYR A 244 -7.01 -5.03 20.46
CA TYR A 244 -8.41 -4.66 20.50
C TYR A 244 -8.63 -3.21 20.03
N ASN A 245 -7.91 -2.27 20.62
CA ASN A 245 -8.02 -0.86 20.26
C ASN A 245 -7.66 -0.61 18.79
N TYR A 246 -6.62 -1.25 18.29
CA TYR A 246 -6.23 -1.17 16.88
C TYR A 246 -7.37 -1.62 15.95
N TYR A 247 -8.00 -2.74 16.23
CA TYR A 247 -9.10 -3.24 15.42
C TYR A 247 -10.35 -2.35 15.48
N ARG A 248 -10.66 -1.78 16.65
CA ARG A 248 -11.77 -0.81 16.77
C ARG A 248 -11.53 0.47 15.99
N LEU A 249 -10.27 0.92 15.87
CA LEU A 249 -9.92 2.05 15.01
C LEU A 249 -10.10 1.72 13.52
N VAL A 250 -9.78 0.51 13.10
CA VAL A 250 -10.06 0.04 11.73
C VAL A 250 -11.57 -0.01 11.45
N GLU A 251 -12.37 -0.54 12.37
CA GLU A 251 -13.83 -0.56 12.22
C GLU A 251 -14.46 0.84 12.18
N LYS A 252 -13.85 1.80 12.87
CA LYS A 252 -14.28 3.20 12.79
C LYS A 252 -14.11 3.72 11.35
N VAL A 253 -12.95 3.50 10.75
CA VAL A 253 -12.70 3.91 9.35
C VAL A 253 -13.58 3.13 8.38
N ASP A 254 -13.80 1.84 8.61
CA ASP A 254 -14.71 1.03 7.79
C ASP A 254 -16.12 1.66 7.70
N LYS A 255 -16.64 2.17 8.81
CA LYS A 255 -17.95 2.88 8.84
C LYS A 255 -17.92 4.14 7.98
N GLU A 256 -16.86 4.92 8.04
CA GLU A 256 -16.71 6.14 7.23
C GLU A 256 -16.59 5.80 5.73
N ILE A 257 -15.82 4.76 5.39
CA ILE A 257 -15.73 4.24 4.02
C ILE A 257 -17.10 3.77 3.52
N GLY A 258 -17.91 3.18 4.40
CA GLY A 258 -19.29 2.77 4.09
C GLY A 258 -20.15 3.90 3.56
N LYS A 259 -20.08 5.09 4.18
CA LYS A 259 -20.80 6.28 3.72
C LYS A 259 -20.40 6.69 2.30
N ILE A 260 -19.11 6.61 1.98
CA ILE A 260 -18.59 6.92 0.62
C ILE A 260 -19.09 5.88 -0.38
N VAL A 261 -19.04 4.58 -0.03
CA VAL A 261 -19.54 3.49 -0.88
C VAL A 261 -21.04 3.65 -1.15
N ASP A 262 -21.83 4.04 -0.16
CA ASP A 262 -23.27 4.34 -0.31
C ASP A 262 -23.51 5.56 -1.23
N ALA A 263 -22.65 6.57 -1.18
CA ALA A 263 -22.72 7.72 -2.09
C ALA A 263 -22.40 7.32 -3.55
N ILE A 264 -21.43 6.42 -3.76
CA ILE A 264 -21.13 5.85 -5.09
C ILE A 264 -22.32 5.09 -5.65
N ASP A 265 -23.00 4.28 -4.82
CA ASP A 265 -24.22 3.57 -5.19
C ASP A 265 -25.36 4.56 -5.53
N LYS A 266 -25.64 5.51 -4.64
CA LYS A 266 -26.71 6.50 -4.78
C LYS A 266 -26.57 7.36 -6.06
N ASN A 267 -25.35 7.75 -6.40
CA ASN A 267 -25.05 8.56 -7.58
C ASN A 267 -24.80 7.72 -8.84
N SER A 268 -25.01 6.39 -8.79
CA SER A 268 -24.80 5.45 -9.91
C SER A 268 -23.40 5.50 -10.53
N LEU A 269 -22.39 5.85 -9.74
CA LEU A 269 -21.02 6.06 -10.20
C LEU A 269 -20.30 4.75 -10.54
N TRP A 270 -20.74 3.60 -10.04
CA TRP A 270 -20.15 2.29 -10.38
C TRP A 270 -20.09 1.99 -11.88
N LYS A 271 -20.91 2.66 -12.69
CA LYS A 271 -20.94 2.45 -14.14
C LYS A 271 -19.62 2.81 -14.82
N ASN A 272 -18.93 3.84 -14.30
CA ASN A 272 -17.69 4.37 -14.89
C ASN A 272 -16.67 4.79 -13.83
N THR A 273 -16.53 4.06 -12.73
CA THR A 273 -15.59 4.41 -11.66
C THR A 273 -14.76 3.19 -11.23
N VAL A 274 -13.45 3.36 -11.18
CA VAL A 274 -12.53 2.45 -10.51
C VAL A 274 -12.40 2.92 -9.06
N VAL A 275 -12.69 2.03 -8.11
CA VAL A 275 -12.49 2.29 -6.67
C VAL A 275 -11.34 1.46 -6.18
N ILE A 276 -10.38 2.09 -5.55
CA ILE A 276 -9.16 1.45 -5.01
C ILE A 276 -9.14 1.68 -3.51
N PHE A 277 -8.95 0.62 -2.73
CA PHE A 277 -8.71 0.71 -1.29
C PHE A 277 -7.34 0.13 -0.96
N SER A 278 -6.56 0.82 -0.11
CA SER A 278 -5.25 0.37 0.34
C SER A 278 -4.86 0.98 1.70
N SER A 279 -3.58 0.86 2.08
CA SER A 279 -2.94 1.54 3.20
C SER A 279 -1.54 1.99 2.80
N ASP A 280 -0.98 2.98 3.47
CA ASP A 280 0.41 3.40 3.22
C ASP A 280 1.44 2.40 3.80
N HIS A 281 1.20 1.84 4.99
CA HIS A 281 1.94 0.74 5.62
C HIS A 281 1.07 0.07 6.68
N GLY A 282 1.58 -0.99 7.33
CA GLY A 282 0.91 -1.67 8.42
C GLY A 282 1.44 -1.28 9.81
N ASP A 283 1.03 -2.08 10.81
CA ASP A 283 1.46 -2.05 12.22
C ASP A 283 1.90 -3.45 12.65
N GLY A 284 2.81 -3.55 13.61
CA GLY A 284 3.23 -4.84 14.16
C GLY A 284 2.15 -5.58 14.93
N VAL A 285 1.17 -4.88 15.47
CA VAL A 285 -0.01 -5.40 16.18
C VAL A 285 0.36 -6.51 17.19
N GLY A 286 1.52 -6.35 17.86
CA GLY A 286 2.05 -7.29 18.86
C GLY A 286 2.87 -8.46 18.30
N ALA A 287 2.89 -8.71 16.99
CA ALA A 287 3.78 -9.71 16.41
C ALA A 287 5.24 -9.40 16.78
N HIS A 288 6.03 -10.41 17.15
CA HIS A 288 7.42 -10.26 17.61
C HIS A 288 7.61 -9.24 18.76
N HIS A 289 6.61 -9.02 19.60
CA HIS A 289 6.57 -7.91 20.58
C HIS A 289 6.81 -6.54 19.90
N TRP A 290 6.31 -6.36 18.68
CA TRP A 290 6.45 -5.11 17.95
C TRP A 290 5.11 -4.37 17.88
N ASN A 291 5.12 -3.14 18.33
CA ASN A 291 4.11 -2.14 18.02
C ASN A 291 4.66 -1.19 16.97
N GLN A 292 3.80 -0.48 16.25
CA GLN A 292 4.23 0.52 15.29
C GLN A 292 4.80 -0.04 13.96
N LYS A 293 5.43 0.84 13.24
CA LYS A 293 5.95 0.78 11.87
C LYS A 293 7.48 0.64 11.83
N SER A 294 8.07 0.85 10.69
CA SER A 294 9.51 0.87 10.39
C SER A 294 10.21 -0.50 10.40
N ALA A 295 9.76 -1.49 11.16
CA ALA A 295 10.29 -2.84 11.05
C ALA A 295 9.87 -3.51 9.73
N LEU A 296 10.66 -4.47 9.28
CA LEU A 296 10.41 -5.17 8.03
C LEU A 296 9.64 -6.49 8.22
N TYR A 297 8.86 -6.61 9.31
CA TYR A 297 7.97 -7.74 9.54
C TYR A 297 6.77 -7.74 8.59
N GLU A 298 6.23 -8.92 8.31
CA GLU A 298 5.11 -9.09 7.37
C GLU A 298 3.92 -8.22 7.74
N GLU A 299 3.56 -8.12 9.02
CA GLU A 299 2.45 -7.33 9.51
C GLU A 299 2.60 -5.83 9.22
N VAL A 300 3.85 -5.36 9.16
CA VAL A 300 4.17 -3.95 8.94
C VAL A 300 4.25 -3.59 7.46
N ILE A 301 4.68 -4.52 6.61
CA ILE A 301 4.91 -4.25 5.18
C ILE A 301 3.82 -4.79 4.25
N ASN A 302 3.06 -5.82 4.66
CA ASN A 302 1.94 -6.35 3.89
C ASN A 302 0.68 -5.57 4.22
N ILE A 303 0.09 -4.95 3.20
CA ILE A 303 -1.02 -4.00 3.32
C ILE A 303 -2.24 -4.46 2.52
N PRO A 304 -3.45 -4.00 2.83
CA PRO A 304 -4.61 -4.30 2.03
C PRO A 304 -4.50 -3.66 0.65
N LEU A 305 -5.01 -4.34 -0.37
CA LEU A 305 -5.22 -3.77 -1.71
C LEU A 305 -6.45 -4.41 -2.35
N ILE A 306 -7.48 -3.60 -2.55
CA ILE A 306 -8.72 -3.98 -3.22
C ILE A 306 -8.94 -3.03 -4.39
N VAL A 307 -9.33 -3.57 -5.56
CA VAL A 307 -9.63 -2.77 -6.74
C VAL A 307 -10.98 -3.21 -7.31
N THR A 308 -11.94 -2.31 -7.28
CA THR A 308 -13.27 -2.53 -7.87
C THR A 308 -13.35 -1.80 -9.21
N LEU A 309 -13.56 -2.55 -10.28
CA LEU A 309 -13.69 -2.03 -11.65
C LEU A 309 -15.09 -1.49 -11.93
N PRO A 310 -15.26 -0.64 -12.97
CA PRO A 310 -16.57 -0.26 -13.48
C PRO A 310 -17.48 -1.48 -13.68
N GLY A 311 -18.74 -1.35 -13.24
CA GLY A 311 -19.70 -2.45 -13.29
C GLY A 311 -19.40 -3.61 -12.35
N LYS A 312 -18.48 -3.45 -11.38
CA LYS A 312 -18.06 -4.48 -10.41
C LYS A 312 -17.53 -5.75 -11.09
N LYS A 313 -16.85 -5.57 -12.22
CA LYS A 313 -16.29 -6.67 -13.01
C LYS A 313 -15.20 -7.41 -12.20
N ASN A 314 -15.21 -8.75 -12.27
CA ASN A 314 -14.31 -9.65 -11.55
C ASN A 314 -14.45 -9.63 -10.02
N GLY A 315 -15.58 -9.19 -9.48
CA GLY A 315 -15.81 -9.15 -8.03
C GLY A 315 -15.60 -10.49 -7.33
N GLY A 316 -15.15 -10.41 -6.06
CA GLY A 316 -14.91 -11.55 -5.19
C GLY A 316 -13.65 -12.38 -5.49
N LYS A 317 -12.80 -11.94 -6.42
CA LYS A 317 -11.53 -12.64 -6.72
C LYS A 317 -10.42 -12.24 -5.76
N VAL A 318 -9.68 -13.24 -5.29
CA VAL A 318 -8.45 -13.05 -4.51
C VAL A 318 -7.26 -13.47 -5.35
N LEU A 319 -6.37 -12.55 -5.65
CA LEU A 319 -5.24 -12.75 -6.54
C LEU A 319 -3.91 -12.84 -5.76
N PRO A 320 -3.01 -13.78 -6.15
CA PRO A 320 -1.76 -14.03 -5.43
C PRO A 320 -0.56 -13.21 -5.91
N GLN A 321 -0.74 -12.35 -6.91
CA GLN A 321 0.36 -11.58 -7.48
C GLN A 321 1.01 -10.67 -6.43
N LEU A 322 2.32 -10.48 -6.59
CA LEU A 322 3.11 -9.54 -5.81
C LEU A 322 2.91 -8.13 -6.38
N ILE A 323 2.43 -7.21 -5.55
CA ILE A 323 2.20 -5.81 -5.92
C ILE A 323 3.00 -4.90 -5.00
N SER A 324 3.73 -3.95 -5.57
CA SER A 324 4.34 -2.85 -4.83
C SER A 324 3.37 -1.67 -4.81
N ASN A 325 2.66 -1.49 -3.71
CA ASN A 325 1.54 -0.53 -3.61
C ASN A 325 1.91 0.89 -4.07
N GLY A 326 3.06 1.42 -3.63
CA GLY A 326 3.46 2.78 -3.97
C GLY A 326 3.66 2.96 -5.48
N ILE A 327 4.55 2.18 -6.06
CA ILE A 327 5.00 2.38 -7.45
C ILE A 327 4.09 1.72 -8.49
N ASP A 328 3.58 0.50 -8.24
CA ASP A 328 2.72 -0.20 -9.21
C ASP A 328 1.32 0.43 -9.28
N LEU A 329 0.82 0.94 -8.15
CA LEU A 329 -0.45 1.66 -8.12
C LEU A 329 -0.36 2.98 -8.87
N PHE A 330 0.75 3.73 -8.69
CA PHE A 330 1.04 4.93 -9.47
C PHE A 330 0.98 4.63 -10.98
N ALA A 331 1.67 3.58 -11.44
CA ALA A 331 1.66 3.16 -12.84
C ALA A 331 0.26 2.76 -13.32
N SER A 332 -0.52 2.07 -12.47
CA SER A 332 -1.86 1.62 -12.80
C SER A 332 -2.85 2.77 -12.93
N ILE A 333 -2.78 3.76 -12.03
CA ILE A 333 -3.62 4.97 -12.11
C ILE A 333 -3.25 5.76 -13.36
N CYS A 334 -1.96 5.91 -13.68
CA CYS A 334 -1.54 6.55 -14.93
C CYS A 334 -2.14 5.85 -16.16
N GLU A 335 -2.13 4.51 -16.18
CA GLU A 335 -2.69 3.76 -17.31
C GLU A 335 -4.23 3.89 -17.41
N TRP A 336 -4.97 3.83 -16.28
CA TRP A 336 -6.43 4.01 -16.31
C TRP A 336 -6.83 5.41 -16.75
N THR A 337 -6.07 6.43 -16.36
CA THR A 337 -6.36 7.83 -16.66
C THR A 337 -5.80 8.29 -18.02
N GLY A 338 -4.90 7.51 -18.62
CA GLY A 338 -4.15 7.92 -19.81
C GLY A 338 -3.08 8.98 -19.51
N ALA A 339 -2.74 9.17 -18.26
CA ALA A 339 -1.63 10.05 -17.85
C ALA A 339 -0.29 9.45 -18.29
N LYS A 340 0.60 10.28 -18.84
CA LYS A 340 1.92 9.83 -19.29
C LYS A 340 2.84 9.61 -18.08
N MET A 341 3.06 8.34 -17.73
CA MET A 341 4.00 7.98 -16.67
C MET A 341 5.43 8.42 -17.04
N PRO A 342 6.20 9.02 -16.10
CA PRO A 342 7.60 9.37 -16.33
C PRO A 342 8.45 8.11 -16.57
N GLU A 343 9.43 8.17 -17.47
CA GLU A 343 10.35 7.06 -17.75
C GLU A 343 11.22 6.68 -16.53
N SER A 344 11.46 7.64 -15.62
CA SER A 344 12.19 7.41 -14.38
C SER A 344 11.37 6.71 -13.30
N ALA A 345 10.05 6.62 -13.42
CA ALA A 345 9.21 5.93 -12.45
C ALA A 345 9.40 4.41 -12.53
N ALA A 346 9.38 3.75 -11.36
CA ALA A 346 9.81 2.37 -11.23
C ALA A 346 8.68 1.34 -11.39
N GLY A 347 7.41 1.76 -11.27
CA GLY A 347 6.27 0.86 -11.16
C GLY A 347 5.87 0.18 -12.46
N LYS A 348 5.14 -0.92 -12.31
CA LYS A 348 4.52 -1.65 -13.40
C LYS A 348 3.01 -1.72 -13.17
N SER A 349 2.21 -1.32 -14.17
CA SER A 349 0.77 -1.37 -14.05
C SER A 349 0.23 -2.80 -13.90
N PHE A 350 -0.68 -2.98 -12.96
CA PHE A 350 -1.45 -4.22 -12.77
C PHE A 350 -2.88 -4.13 -13.33
N ARG A 351 -3.20 -3.07 -14.06
CA ARG A 351 -4.53 -2.87 -14.65
C ARG A 351 -5.03 -4.12 -15.38
N LYS A 352 -4.24 -4.66 -16.30
CA LYS A 352 -4.60 -5.85 -17.07
C LYS A 352 -4.91 -7.07 -16.17
N ILE A 353 -4.19 -7.23 -15.06
CA ILE A 353 -4.40 -8.34 -14.12
C ILE A 353 -5.78 -8.24 -13.48
N VAL A 354 -6.17 -7.02 -13.05
CA VAL A 354 -7.49 -6.78 -12.47
C VAL A 354 -8.60 -6.96 -13.51
N GLU A 355 -8.41 -6.44 -14.73
CA GLU A 355 -9.39 -6.51 -15.81
C GLU A 355 -9.63 -7.96 -16.29
N GLU A 356 -8.62 -8.80 -16.29
CA GLU A 356 -8.72 -10.21 -16.64
C GLU A 356 -9.12 -11.09 -15.45
N GLY A 357 -8.74 -10.69 -14.24
CA GLY A 357 -9.03 -11.40 -12.99
C GLY A 357 -8.48 -12.84 -12.99
N ASN A 358 -7.33 -13.06 -13.65
CA ASN A 358 -6.72 -14.38 -13.78
C ASN A 358 -5.56 -14.54 -12.79
N PRO A 359 -5.65 -15.47 -11.81
CA PRO A 359 -4.61 -15.68 -10.81
C PRO A 359 -3.31 -16.27 -11.40
N GLN A 360 -3.33 -16.77 -12.63
CA GLN A 360 -2.14 -17.33 -13.30
C GLN A 360 -1.34 -16.29 -14.07
N ASN A 361 -1.90 -15.09 -14.31
CA ASN A 361 -1.18 -14.05 -15.04
C ASN A 361 0.03 -13.57 -14.22
N PRO A 362 1.25 -13.60 -14.78
CA PRO A 362 2.42 -13.09 -14.07
C PRO A 362 2.38 -11.55 -14.01
N HIS A 363 2.85 -10.99 -12.91
CA HIS A 363 3.10 -9.56 -12.77
C HIS A 363 4.59 -9.29 -12.64
N GLN A 364 5.16 -9.66 -11.50
CA GLN A 364 6.58 -9.53 -11.22
C GLN A 364 7.05 -10.70 -10.33
N GLU A 365 8.35 -10.99 -10.40
CA GLU A 365 8.94 -12.09 -9.65
C GLU A 365 9.19 -11.75 -8.19
N TYR A 366 9.39 -10.46 -7.90
CA TYR A 366 9.63 -9.95 -6.55
C TYR A 366 9.20 -8.49 -6.42
N VAL A 367 8.99 -8.07 -5.19
CA VAL A 367 8.85 -6.66 -4.78
C VAL A 367 9.93 -6.30 -3.78
N ILE A 368 10.25 -5.01 -3.72
CA ILE A 368 11.22 -4.45 -2.77
C ILE A 368 10.48 -3.52 -1.80
N THR A 369 10.79 -3.68 -0.52
CA THR A 369 10.46 -2.72 0.54
C THR A 369 11.75 -2.25 1.20
N GLU A 370 11.85 -0.98 1.49
CA GLU A 370 13.04 -0.39 2.12
C GLU A 370 12.67 0.34 3.41
N THR A 371 13.58 0.38 4.37
CA THR A 371 13.39 1.12 5.63
C THR A 371 14.65 1.86 6.05
N ARG A 372 14.45 2.92 6.83
CA ARG A 372 15.51 3.62 7.55
C ARG A 372 15.02 3.95 8.95
N PHE A 373 15.67 3.36 9.96
CA PHE A 373 15.38 3.67 11.35
C PHE A 373 15.94 5.03 11.75
N ASP A 374 15.14 5.84 12.41
CA ASP A 374 15.56 7.18 12.83
C ASP A 374 16.57 7.15 13.96
N GLY A 375 16.46 6.22 14.90
CA GLY A 375 17.36 6.08 16.03
C GLY A 375 18.76 5.67 15.61
N SER A 376 18.91 4.47 15.10
CA SER A 376 20.22 3.88 14.73
C SER A 376 20.75 4.37 13.39
N LYS A 377 19.93 5.03 12.57
CA LYS A 377 20.21 5.34 11.16
C LYS A 377 20.55 4.08 10.34
N THR A 378 20.10 2.92 10.82
CA THR A 378 20.26 1.65 10.09
C THR A 378 19.25 1.61 8.96
N ARG A 379 19.71 1.17 7.80
CA ARG A 379 18.88 0.93 6.62
C ARG A 379 18.59 -0.56 6.49
N GLY A 380 17.45 -0.89 5.94
CA GLY A 380 17.07 -2.27 5.68
C GLY A 380 16.28 -2.40 4.39
N TRP A 381 16.32 -3.59 3.80
CA TRP A 381 15.63 -3.91 2.56
C TRP A 381 15.04 -5.31 2.62
N VAL A 382 13.91 -5.47 1.96
CA VAL A 382 13.25 -6.75 1.72
C VAL A 382 13.26 -7.04 0.24
N VAL A 383 13.60 -8.29 -0.11
CA VAL A 383 13.23 -8.90 -1.38
C VAL A 383 12.14 -9.93 -1.10
N ARG A 384 10.90 -9.61 -1.46
CA ARG A 384 9.76 -10.51 -1.32
C ARG A 384 9.48 -11.18 -2.66
N SER A 385 9.88 -12.45 -2.81
CA SER A 385 9.57 -13.29 -3.96
C SER A 385 8.31 -14.13 -3.70
N LYS A 386 7.84 -14.92 -4.67
CA LYS A 386 6.59 -15.70 -4.53
C LYS A 386 6.55 -16.58 -3.27
N ARG A 387 7.69 -17.20 -2.89
CA ARG A 387 7.77 -18.10 -1.75
C ARG A 387 8.60 -17.55 -0.60
N TYR A 388 9.69 -16.84 -0.89
CA TYR A 388 10.64 -16.44 0.12
C TYR A 388 10.60 -14.92 0.36
N LYS A 389 10.96 -14.54 1.58
CA LYS A 389 11.21 -13.18 2.00
C LYS A 389 12.64 -13.11 2.52
N TYR A 390 13.47 -12.33 1.85
CA TYR A 390 14.83 -12.04 2.25
C TYR A 390 14.89 -10.64 2.83
N VAL A 391 15.48 -10.50 4.02
CA VAL A 391 15.68 -9.23 4.71
C VAL A 391 17.16 -8.99 4.89
N LEU A 392 17.61 -7.79 4.59
CA LEU A 392 18.97 -7.34 4.87
C LEU A 392 18.93 -6.00 5.61
N TYR A 393 19.57 -5.93 6.77
CA TYR A 393 19.93 -4.66 7.43
C TYR A 393 21.41 -4.35 7.17
N ASP A 394 21.78 -3.07 7.08
CA ASP A 394 23.17 -2.69 6.80
C ASP A 394 24.09 -2.73 8.02
N LYS A 395 23.54 -2.95 9.24
CA LYS A 395 24.27 -3.04 10.51
C LYS A 395 23.74 -4.17 11.39
N GLY A 396 24.51 -4.53 12.42
CA GLY A 396 24.14 -5.50 13.44
C GLY A 396 24.55 -6.94 13.12
N ARG A 397 24.26 -7.86 14.06
CA ARG A 397 24.34 -9.32 13.86
C ARG A 397 22.99 -9.82 13.36
N TYR A 398 22.96 -11.04 12.82
CA TYR A 398 21.76 -11.65 12.23
C TYR A 398 21.04 -10.72 11.26
N ARG A 399 21.78 -9.80 10.65
CA ARG A 399 21.27 -8.77 9.77
C ARG A 399 20.70 -9.30 8.45
N GLU A 400 21.06 -10.54 8.09
CA GLU A 400 20.48 -11.28 6.99
C GLU A 400 19.48 -12.29 7.52
N GLN A 401 18.29 -12.25 6.95
CA GLN A 401 17.20 -13.17 7.30
C GLN A 401 16.57 -13.70 6.03
N LEU A 402 16.16 -14.96 6.04
CA LEU A 402 15.45 -15.61 4.95
C LEU A 402 14.28 -16.40 5.55
N PHE A 403 13.07 -16.17 5.08
CA PHE A 403 11.86 -16.85 5.56
C PHE A 403 11.14 -17.54 4.41
N ASP A 404 10.59 -18.74 4.67
CA ASP A 404 9.70 -19.47 3.76
C ASP A 404 8.25 -19.04 4.01
N MET A 405 7.77 -18.04 3.30
CA MET A 405 6.45 -17.46 3.50
C MET A 405 5.28 -18.40 3.16
N GLN A 406 5.56 -19.56 2.61
CA GLN A 406 4.55 -20.62 2.41
C GLN A 406 4.31 -21.42 3.69
N HIS A 407 5.33 -21.64 4.51
CA HIS A 407 5.29 -22.50 5.69
C HIS A 407 5.53 -21.75 7.01
N ASP A 408 6.09 -20.55 6.94
CA ASP A 408 6.44 -19.71 8.09
C ASP A 408 6.10 -18.24 7.81
N ARG A 409 4.80 -17.94 7.66
CA ARG A 409 4.34 -16.55 7.47
C ARG A 409 4.59 -15.68 8.70
N GLY A 410 4.73 -16.29 9.87
CA GLY A 410 5.04 -15.61 11.12
C GLY A 410 6.51 -15.29 11.30
N GLU A 411 7.39 -15.63 10.35
CA GLU A 411 8.81 -15.26 10.34
C GLU A 411 9.59 -15.74 11.59
N MET A 412 9.26 -16.95 12.08
CA MET A 412 9.82 -17.51 13.32
C MET A 412 11.11 -18.30 13.11
N ARG A 413 11.45 -18.64 11.85
CA ARG A 413 12.64 -19.44 11.52
C ARG A 413 13.50 -18.76 10.47
N ASN A 414 14.63 -18.19 10.91
CA ASN A 414 15.59 -17.56 10.01
C ASN A 414 16.44 -18.62 9.26
N LEU A 415 16.05 -18.94 8.03
CA LEU A 415 16.72 -19.91 7.15
C LEU A 415 18.10 -19.44 6.65
N ALA A 416 18.43 -18.17 6.77
CA ALA A 416 19.77 -17.68 6.45
C ALA A 416 20.86 -18.29 7.34
N MET A 417 20.46 -18.85 8.51
CA MET A 417 21.34 -19.56 9.42
C MET A 417 21.61 -21.01 9.02
N GLU A 418 20.94 -21.51 7.98
CA GLU A 418 20.99 -22.91 7.56
C GLU A 418 21.68 -23.08 6.21
N ASN A 419 22.76 -23.85 6.16
CA ASN A 419 23.56 -24.06 4.94
C ASN A 419 22.75 -24.66 3.77
N THR A 420 21.70 -25.40 4.06
CA THR A 420 20.81 -26.02 3.06
C THR A 420 20.10 -24.99 2.19
N TYR A 421 19.90 -23.78 2.69
CA TYR A 421 19.27 -22.67 1.97
C TYR A 421 20.26 -21.71 1.30
N GLY A 422 21.55 -22.02 1.29
CA GLY A 422 22.60 -21.16 0.76
C GLY A 422 22.39 -20.73 -0.70
N LYS A 423 21.84 -21.60 -1.57
CA LYS A 423 21.52 -21.26 -2.96
C LYS A 423 20.36 -20.24 -3.04
N GLU A 424 19.32 -20.44 -2.27
CA GLU A 424 18.17 -19.53 -2.27
C GLU A 424 18.54 -18.16 -1.64
N LEU A 425 19.34 -18.19 -0.59
CA LEU A 425 19.90 -16.97 0.01
C LEU A 425 20.73 -16.18 -1.02
N GLN A 426 21.63 -16.86 -1.76
CA GLN A 426 22.45 -16.19 -2.77
C GLN A 426 21.60 -15.60 -3.90
N LYS A 427 20.58 -16.31 -4.38
CA LYS A 427 19.65 -15.79 -5.38
C LYS A 427 19.01 -14.46 -4.95
N HIS A 428 18.57 -14.36 -3.70
CA HIS A 428 17.93 -13.14 -3.19
C HIS A 428 18.94 -12.01 -2.96
N ARG A 429 20.18 -12.33 -2.57
CA ARG A 429 21.29 -11.37 -2.53
C ARG A 429 21.54 -10.76 -3.91
N ASP A 430 21.63 -11.60 -4.95
CA ASP A 430 21.87 -11.16 -6.33
C ASP A 430 20.75 -10.24 -6.84
N ILE A 431 19.48 -10.55 -6.49
CA ILE A 431 18.32 -9.70 -6.79
C ILE A 431 18.49 -8.33 -6.14
N LEU A 432 18.80 -8.30 -4.84
CA LEU A 432 18.94 -7.05 -4.09
C LEU A 432 20.11 -6.21 -4.62
N GLU A 433 21.26 -6.82 -4.89
CA GLU A 433 22.42 -6.12 -5.46
C GLU A 433 22.12 -5.51 -6.84
N LYS A 434 21.44 -6.27 -7.69
CA LYS A 434 21.00 -5.78 -9.01
C LYS A 434 20.08 -4.58 -8.85
N TRP A 435 19.10 -4.66 -7.95
CA TRP A 435 18.16 -3.57 -7.69
C TRP A 435 18.89 -2.33 -7.14
N MET A 436 19.77 -2.49 -6.16
CA MET A 436 20.59 -1.39 -5.60
C MET A 436 21.43 -0.71 -6.66
N ASN A 437 22.04 -1.47 -7.55
CA ASN A 437 22.82 -0.92 -8.66
C ASN A 437 21.94 -0.15 -9.65
N THR A 438 20.74 -0.65 -9.94
CA THR A 438 19.79 0.02 -10.85
C THR A 438 19.38 1.40 -10.34
N TYR A 439 19.13 1.52 -9.02
CA TYR A 439 18.67 2.77 -8.39
C TYR A 439 19.80 3.56 -7.71
N ASN A 440 21.06 3.19 -7.94
CA ASN A 440 22.25 3.84 -7.35
C ASN A 440 22.20 3.92 -5.82
N ILE A 441 21.61 2.93 -5.16
CA ILE A 441 21.53 2.84 -3.70
C ILE A 441 22.83 2.25 -3.16
N ARG A 442 23.42 2.89 -2.14
CA ARG A 442 24.67 2.44 -1.52
C ARG A 442 24.42 2.21 -0.02
N PRO A 443 24.59 0.97 0.45
CA PRO A 443 24.53 0.67 1.88
C PRO A 443 25.71 1.34 2.61
N SER A 444 25.55 1.53 3.91
CA SER A 444 26.59 2.19 4.75
C SER A 444 27.87 1.34 4.93
N ARG A 445 27.86 0.06 4.53
CA ARG A 445 29.01 -0.85 4.56
C ARG A 445 29.44 -1.27 3.15
N THR A 446 30.77 -1.35 2.95
CA THR A 446 31.39 -1.80 1.69
C THR A 446 31.10 -3.27 1.33
N LYS A 447 30.77 -4.12 2.32
CA LYS A 447 30.34 -5.51 2.12
C LYS A 447 28.87 -5.64 2.49
N LEU A 448 28.03 -5.91 1.52
CA LEU A 448 26.61 -6.16 1.70
C LEU A 448 26.34 -7.41 2.53
N HIS A 449 27.15 -8.46 2.36
CA HIS A 449 26.87 -9.77 2.92
C HIS A 449 28.03 -10.25 3.82
N ASP A 450 27.67 -10.97 4.88
CA ASP A 450 28.65 -11.72 5.65
C ASP A 450 29.04 -12.96 4.82
N VAL A 451 30.37 -13.22 4.69
CA VAL A 451 30.86 -14.34 3.87
C VAL A 451 30.40 -15.66 4.50
N PRO A 452 29.72 -16.57 3.77
CA PRO A 452 29.40 -17.89 4.27
C PRO A 452 30.67 -18.63 4.68
N GLY A 453 30.71 -19.18 5.89
CA GLY A 453 31.76 -20.09 6.33
C GLY A 453 32.80 -19.55 7.28
N LYS A 454 32.86 -18.27 7.59
CA LYS A 454 33.64 -17.81 8.75
C LYS A 454 32.82 -17.98 10.03
N LYS A 455 33.17 -19.00 10.86
CA LYS A 455 32.68 -19.10 12.21
C LYS A 455 32.87 -17.74 12.88
N ILE A 456 31.79 -17.13 13.33
CA ILE A 456 31.83 -15.95 14.17
C ILE A 456 32.61 -16.39 15.41
N LYS A 457 33.85 -15.89 15.60
CA LYS A 457 34.54 -16.06 16.86
C LYS A 457 33.68 -15.40 17.92
N ASN A 458 33.21 -16.21 18.87
CA ASN A 458 32.54 -15.71 20.07
C ASN A 458 33.46 -14.63 20.69
N VAL A 459 33.01 -13.39 20.63
CA VAL A 459 33.58 -12.34 21.45
C VAL A 459 32.93 -12.52 22.79
N GLN A 460 33.73 -13.02 23.73
CA GLN A 460 33.39 -13.05 25.15
C GLN A 460 33.15 -11.64 25.71
#